data_fc472111e2327330d22abbb6c73f75b8
#
_entry.id   fc472111e2327330d22abbb6c73f75b8
#
_cell.length_a   1.000
_cell.length_b   1.000
_cell.length_c   1.000
_cell.angle_alpha   90.00
_cell.angle_beta   90.00
_cell.angle_gamma   90.00
#
_symmetry.space_group_name_H-M   'P 1'
#
loop_
_entity.id
_entity.type
_entity.pdbx_description
1 polymer ?
#
loop_
_entity_poly.entity_id
_entity_poly.type
_entity_poly.pdbx_seq_one_letter_code
_entity_poly.pdbx_strand_id
1 'polypeptide(L)'
;MKTELNSLLRTTCLVVFPMLFAAGVAPSVPAASFRGLGDLPGGDFFSVAMAISADGRVVVGYAKSTSGIEAFRWTATNGMVGLGDLSGGTFSSFAHAVSADGSVVVGDGRSSSGTEAFRWTAATGMVGLGDLPGGGFLSSAFGVSADGQVVVGSGTSTLSGTRDEAFRWTATNGMVALGDLPGGNYSSRAWAVSADGSVIVGESGSSNGNEAYRWTAETGMVGLGDFPGGWTNSIAYGVSADGSVVVGRGYSGAYDLYTHEAFRWTAASGLVRLGFIPCNDWSIAHAASADGSIIVGDPETNQGDCSFIWDSQQGMRNLHAVLTNDYGLDLTGWRLSGARGITPDGQTIVGFGFNPAGQCEGWITSLKPPSLAMGRAADHVILSWETNAPGFVLEQAAWLLSSNVWSAVSAPVSVRGSLYVVTNRVSDDACYFRLRKP
;
A
#
# COMPACT_ATOMS: atom_id res chain seq x y z
N MET A 1 -4.35 -6.42 -30.17
CA MET A 1 -3.32 -7.46 -29.97
C MET A 1 -2.38 -7.23 -28.77
N LYS A 2 -2.24 -6.02 -28.22
CA LYS A 2 -1.46 -5.74 -26.97
C LYS A 2 -2.28 -5.82 -25.69
N THR A 3 -3.60 -5.74 -25.75
CA THR A 3 -4.51 -5.70 -24.60
C THR A 3 -4.87 -7.07 -24.02
N GLU A 4 -4.81 -8.13 -24.80
CA GLU A 4 -5.11 -9.48 -24.28
C GLU A 4 -3.92 -10.17 -23.60
N LEU A 5 -2.68 -9.76 -23.90
CA LEU A 5 -1.50 -10.32 -23.22
C LEU A 5 -1.41 -9.91 -21.76
N ASN A 6 -1.95 -8.74 -21.39
CA ASN A 6 -1.89 -8.24 -20.01
C ASN A 6 -2.92 -8.87 -19.06
N SER A 7 -4.04 -9.41 -19.57
CA SER A 7 -5.04 -10.08 -18.72
C SER A 7 -4.61 -11.51 -18.33
N LEU A 8 -3.75 -12.13 -19.13
CA LEU A 8 -3.19 -13.47 -18.87
C LEU A 8 -2.06 -13.48 -17.84
N LEU A 9 -1.42 -12.32 -17.58
CA LEU A 9 -0.26 -12.21 -16.67
C LEU A 9 -0.64 -12.14 -15.18
N ARG A 10 -1.91 -11.90 -14.82
CA ARG A 10 -2.32 -11.67 -13.44
C ARG A 10 -2.54 -12.91 -12.57
N THR A 11 -2.63 -14.10 -13.20
CA THR A 11 -2.82 -15.38 -12.46
C THR A 11 -1.89 -16.48 -12.97
N THR A 12 -0.87 -16.14 -13.77
CA THR A 12 -0.09 -17.16 -14.48
C THR A 12 1.39 -16.81 -14.47
N CYS A 13 2.21 -17.58 -13.77
CA CYS A 13 3.68 -17.53 -13.92
C CYS A 13 4.06 -18.33 -15.18
N LEU A 14 4.37 -17.63 -16.28
CA LEU A 14 4.81 -18.25 -17.53
C LEU A 14 6.33 -18.40 -17.52
N VAL A 15 6.82 -19.62 -17.55
CA VAL A 15 8.26 -19.90 -17.73
C VAL A 15 8.49 -20.27 -19.20
N VAL A 16 9.14 -19.37 -19.93
CA VAL A 16 9.59 -19.57 -21.31
C VAL A 16 11.11 -19.76 -21.31
N PHE A 17 11.61 -20.89 -21.81
CA PHE A 17 13.04 -21.08 -21.99
C PHE A 17 13.42 -21.22 -23.46
N PRO A 18 14.37 -20.40 -23.97
CA PRO A 18 15.30 -20.81 -25.00
C PRO A 18 16.42 -21.61 -24.34
N MET A 19 16.82 -22.71 -24.93
CA MET A 19 17.94 -23.54 -24.43
C MET A 19 19.23 -22.74 -24.31
N LEU A 20 19.66 -22.36 -23.10
CA LEU A 20 21.06 -22.08 -22.76
C LEU A 20 21.31 -22.45 -21.28
N PHE A 21 22.36 -23.20 -21.05
CA PHE A 21 22.74 -23.82 -19.78
C PHE A 21 23.36 -22.82 -18.81
N ALA A 22 22.86 -22.75 -17.58
CA ALA A 22 23.68 -22.52 -16.39
C ALA A 22 22.92 -23.13 -15.17
N ALA A 23 23.54 -24.04 -14.45
CA ALA A 23 23.05 -24.56 -13.19
C ALA A 23 23.24 -23.49 -12.10
N GLY A 24 22.21 -22.67 -11.90
CA GLY A 24 22.10 -21.77 -10.78
C GLY A 24 20.67 -21.89 -10.27
N VAL A 25 20.47 -22.29 -9.02
CA VAL A 25 19.18 -22.19 -8.36
C VAL A 25 18.85 -20.71 -8.24
N ALA A 26 17.95 -20.22 -9.08
CA ALA A 26 17.41 -18.87 -8.90
C ALA A 26 16.77 -18.78 -7.51
N PRO A 27 16.99 -17.69 -6.74
CA PRO A 27 16.33 -17.55 -5.45
C PRO A 27 14.82 -17.57 -5.68
N SER A 28 14.14 -18.49 -5.00
CA SER A 28 12.67 -18.58 -5.05
C SER A 28 12.08 -17.28 -4.52
N VAL A 29 11.24 -16.62 -5.32
CA VAL A 29 10.43 -15.51 -4.85
C VAL A 29 9.35 -16.13 -3.96
N PRO A 30 9.21 -15.72 -2.69
CA PRO A 30 8.23 -16.34 -1.78
C PRO A 30 6.81 -16.20 -2.35
N ALA A 31 6.05 -17.29 -2.25
CA ALA A 31 4.62 -17.33 -2.56
C ALA A 31 3.81 -16.41 -1.64
N ALA A 32 2.49 -16.35 -1.87
CA ALA A 32 1.57 -15.63 -1.01
C ALA A 32 1.83 -15.95 0.47
N SER A 33 1.88 -14.93 1.30
CA SER A 33 2.22 -15.07 2.72
C SER A 33 1.51 -13.99 3.54
N PHE A 34 1.25 -14.31 4.79
CA PHE A 34 0.74 -13.36 5.79
C PHE A 34 1.55 -13.50 7.08
N ARG A 35 1.86 -12.37 7.71
CA ARG A 35 2.50 -12.39 9.04
C ARG A 35 2.26 -11.10 9.81
N GLY A 36 2.19 -11.20 11.13
CA GLY A 36 2.30 -10.07 12.04
C GLY A 36 3.74 -9.53 12.07
N LEU A 37 3.87 -8.25 12.32
CA LEU A 37 5.17 -7.55 12.38
C LEU A 37 5.78 -7.57 13.78
N GLY A 38 4.99 -7.96 14.80
CA GLY A 38 5.38 -7.88 16.20
C GLY A 38 5.23 -6.45 16.76
N ASP A 39 6.01 -6.15 17.78
CA ASP A 39 5.96 -4.90 18.53
C ASP A 39 7.37 -4.44 18.93
N LEU A 40 7.49 -3.19 19.40
CA LEU A 40 8.71 -2.69 20.03
C LEU A 40 8.85 -3.25 21.45
N PRO A 41 10.08 -3.48 21.93
CA PRO A 41 10.28 -3.99 23.28
C PRO A 41 9.79 -3.05 24.37
N GLY A 42 9.10 -3.58 25.38
CA GLY A 42 8.90 -2.99 26.71
C GLY A 42 7.69 -2.10 26.90
N GLY A 43 6.83 -1.89 25.92
CA GLY A 43 5.51 -1.27 26.07
C GLY A 43 4.39 -2.31 26.20
N ASP A 44 3.11 -1.85 26.26
CA ASP A 44 1.97 -2.72 25.96
C ASP A 44 2.05 -3.13 24.50
N PHE A 45 1.75 -4.39 24.19
CA PHE A 45 1.77 -4.89 22.81
C PHE A 45 0.80 -4.10 21.92
N PHE A 46 1.35 -3.26 21.04
CA PHE A 46 0.58 -2.41 20.14
C PHE A 46 1.46 -1.93 18.99
N SER A 47 1.10 -2.28 17.77
CA SER A 47 1.75 -1.73 16.57
C SER A 47 0.75 -1.50 15.43
N VAL A 48 1.03 -0.50 14.58
CA VAL A 48 0.24 -0.13 13.40
C VAL A 48 1.20 0.12 12.24
N ALA A 49 1.05 -0.63 11.15
CA ALA A 49 1.78 -0.38 9.92
C ALA A 49 1.04 0.64 9.05
N MET A 50 1.73 1.68 8.61
CA MET A 50 1.16 2.79 7.83
C MET A 50 1.58 2.78 6.37
N ALA A 51 2.83 2.45 6.07
CA ALA A 51 3.36 2.48 4.71
C ALA A 51 4.42 1.40 4.47
N ILE A 52 4.66 1.13 3.18
CA ILE A 52 5.63 0.13 2.71
C ILE A 52 6.47 0.69 1.57
N SER A 53 7.78 0.36 1.54
CA SER A 53 8.68 0.71 0.42
C SER A 53 8.27 0.01 -0.89
N ALA A 54 8.71 0.55 -2.03
CA ALA A 54 8.32 0.03 -3.34
C ALA A 54 8.77 -1.42 -3.58
N ASP A 55 9.86 -1.84 -2.98
CA ASP A 55 10.38 -3.21 -3.09
C ASP A 55 9.74 -4.19 -2.09
N GLY A 56 8.84 -3.71 -1.22
CA GLY A 56 8.14 -4.49 -0.22
C GLY A 56 9.00 -4.92 1.00
N ARG A 57 10.20 -4.36 1.17
CA ARG A 57 11.16 -4.80 2.19
C ARG A 57 11.13 -3.99 3.47
N VAL A 58 10.68 -2.74 3.41
CA VAL A 58 10.63 -1.83 4.55
C VAL A 58 9.20 -1.45 4.83
N VAL A 59 8.75 -1.68 6.06
CA VAL A 59 7.46 -1.22 6.57
C VAL A 59 7.71 -0.18 7.65
N VAL A 60 6.92 0.88 7.64
CA VAL A 60 6.98 1.93 8.68
C VAL A 60 5.61 2.15 9.30
N GLY A 61 5.63 2.70 10.49
CA GLY A 61 4.44 2.99 11.26
C GLY A 61 4.79 3.42 12.67
N TYR A 62 3.95 3.07 13.64
CA TYR A 62 4.19 3.41 15.04
C TYR A 62 3.78 2.25 15.98
N ALA A 63 4.46 2.16 17.11
CA ALA A 63 4.27 1.11 18.08
C ALA A 63 4.47 1.67 19.51
N LYS A 64 4.06 0.93 20.52
CA LYS A 64 4.36 1.30 21.91
C LYS A 64 5.73 0.75 22.30
N SER A 65 6.60 1.62 22.81
CA SER A 65 7.88 1.30 23.45
C SER A 65 7.83 1.61 24.94
N THR A 66 8.93 1.35 25.65
CA THR A 66 9.07 1.77 27.05
C THR A 66 8.96 3.27 27.25
N SER A 67 9.28 4.06 26.24
CA SER A 67 9.31 5.53 26.32
C SER A 67 7.97 6.18 25.92
N GLY A 68 7.09 5.47 25.23
CA GLY A 68 5.83 5.98 24.72
C GLY A 68 5.48 5.43 23.34
N ILE A 69 4.70 6.17 22.56
CA ILE A 69 4.48 5.84 21.16
C ILE A 69 5.73 6.23 20.37
N GLU A 70 6.20 5.32 19.54
CA GLU A 70 7.45 5.48 18.82
C GLU A 70 7.28 5.08 17.35
N ALA A 71 7.73 5.94 16.44
CA ALA A 71 7.85 5.61 15.03
C ALA A 71 8.80 4.42 14.86
N PHE A 72 8.45 3.47 14.01
CA PHE A 72 9.29 2.32 13.74
C PHE A 72 9.60 2.15 12.24
N ARG A 73 10.70 1.45 12.00
CA ARG A 73 11.08 0.86 10.71
C ARG A 73 11.27 -0.64 10.89
N TRP A 74 10.51 -1.43 10.14
CA TRP A 74 10.57 -2.86 10.17
C TRP A 74 11.16 -3.42 8.88
N THR A 75 11.97 -4.48 9.01
CA THR A 75 12.45 -5.30 7.89
C THR A 75 12.39 -6.77 8.27
N ALA A 76 12.34 -7.67 7.26
CA ALA A 76 12.31 -9.10 7.52
C ALA A 76 13.56 -9.62 8.27
N THR A 77 14.70 -8.95 8.12
CA THR A 77 15.97 -9.34 8.73
C THR A 77 16.13 -8.82 10.16
N ASN A 78 15.72 -7.58 10.41
CA ASN A 78 16.00 -6.92 11.70
C ASN A 78 14.76 -6.90 12.62
N GLY A 79 13.57 -7.27 12.11
CA GLY A 79 12.33 -7.05 12.85
C GLY A 79 11.99 -5.56 12.95
N MET A 80 11.24 -5.20 13.99
CA MET A 80 10.82 -3.83 14.29
C MET A 80 11.90 -3.10 15.08
N VAL A 81 12.30 -1.93 14.60
CA VAL A 81 13.32 -1.06 15.19
C VAL A 81 12.72 0.33 15.37
N GLY A 82 12.77 0.86 16.59
CA GLY A 82 12.33 2.23 16.90
C GLY A 82 13.23 3.27 16.23
N LEU A 83 12.65 4.37 15.80
CA LEU A 83 13.35 5.48 15.17
C LEU A 83 13.67 6.62 16.14
N GLY A 84 13.19 6.51 17.38
CA GLY A 84 13.31 7.55 18.39
C GLY A 84 12.26 8.65 18.21
N ASP A 85 12.56 9.83 18.78
CA ASP A 85 11.72 11.02 18.72
C ASP A 85 12.58 12.27 18.52
N LEU A 86 11.93 13.38 18.19
CA LEU A 86 12.56 14.70 18.18
C LEU A 86 12.94 15.12 19.61
N SER A 87 14.01 15.87 19.74
CA SER A 87 14.51 16.28 21.06
C SER A 87 13.64 17.36 21.71
N GLY A 88 13.45 17.27 23.03
CA GLY A 88 12.93 18.34 23.88
C GLY A 88 11.43 18.34 24.15
N GLY A 89 10.66 17.45 23.53
CA GLY A 89 9.24 17.26 23.79
C GLY A 89 8.91 16.06 24.68
N THR A 90 7.62 15.75 24.83
CA THR A 90 7.15 14.46 25.39
C THR A 90 7.38 13.39 24.33
N PHE A 91 8.00 12.26 24.70
CA PHE A 91 8.34 11.21 23.75
C PHE A 91 7.10 10.65 23.03
N SER A 92 6.95 11.01 21.75
CA SER A 92 5.85 10.55 20.91
C SER A 92 6.18 10.85 19.45
N SER A 93 6.36 9.81 18.64
CA SER A 93 6.61 9.94 17.21
C SER A 93 5.78 8.94 16.40
N PHE A 94 5.42 9.32 15.15
CA PHE A 94 4.60 8.54 14.23
C PHE A 94 5.24 8.59 12.83
N ALA A 95 5.52 7.44 12.24
CA ALA A 95 5.95 7.37 10.84
C ALA A 95 4.72 7.14 9.94
N HIS A 96 4.53 8.00 8.94
CA HIS A 96 3.38 7.97 8.04
C HIS A 96 3.73 7.48 6.63
N ALA A 97 4.92 7.79 6.14
CA ALA A 97 5.33 7.39 4.79
C ALA A 97 6.82 7.05 4.70
N VAL A 98 7.18 6.32 3.64
CA VAL A 98 8.54 5.85 3.36
C VAL A 98 8.85 5.97 1.87
N SER A 99 10.10 6.36 1.52
CA SER A 99 10.58 6.44 0.14
C SER A 99 10.61 5.05 -0.55
N ALA A 100 10.70 5.04 -1.87
CA ALA A 100 10.65 3.81 -2.65
C ALA A 100 11.72 2.79 -2.27
N ASP A 101 12.91 3.25 -1.92
CA ASP A 101 14.05 2.42 -1.49
C ASP A 101 14.09 2.12 0.02
N GLY A 102 13.14 2.66 0.79
CA GLY A 102 13.07 2.50 2.24
C GLY A 102 14.13 3.28 3.03
N SER A 103 14.85 4.21 2.39
CA SER A 103 15.95 4.96 3.02
C SER A 103 15.50 6.23 3.74
N VAL A 104 14.36 6.81 3.35
CA VAL A 104 13.77 8.00 3.96
C VAL A 104 12.43 7.65 4.58
N VAL A 105 12.24 8.01 5.85
CA VAL A 105 10.96 7.91 6.57
C VAL A 105 10.52 9.30 6.98
N VAL A 106 9.22 9.60 6.81
CA VAL A 106 8.64 10.88 7.22
C VAL A 106 7.44 10.68 8.14
N GLY A 107 7.16 11.68 8.95
CA GLY A 107 6.08 11.64 9.91
C GLY A 107 6.05 12.87 10.80
N ASP A 108 5.56 12.72 12.00
CA ASP A 108 5.61 13.76 13.02
C ASP A 108 6.09 13.23 14.38
N GLY A 109 6.68 14.12 15.17
CA GLY A 109 7.17 13.86 16.49
C GLY A 109 7.00 15.07 17.40
N ARG A 110 7.35 14.91 18.67
CA ARG A 110 7.27 16.00 19.65
C ARG A 110 8.63 16.64 19.88
N SER A 111 8.80 17.86 19.36
CA SER A 111 9.97 18.68 19.67
C SER A 111 9.71 19.62 20.87
N SER A 112 10.73 20.38 21.27
CA SER A 112 10.58 21.44 22.29
C SER A 112 9.61 22.54 21.86
N SER A 113 9.35 22.70 20.58
CA SER A 113 8.46 23.73 20.02
C SER A 113 7.01 23.27 19.86
N GLY A 114 6.76 21.96 19.81
CA GLY A 114 5.43 21.38 19.59
C GLY A 114 5.46 20.10 18.76
N THR A 115 4.35 19.80 18.08
CA THR A 115 4.34 18.75 17.07
C THR A 115 5.08 19.24 15.83
N GLU A 116 6.02 18.46 15.37
CA GLU A 116 6.90 18.84 14.27
C GLU A 116 7.02 17.72 13.24
N ALA A 117 6.83 18.03 11.97
CA ALA A 117 7.13 17.15 10.87
C ALA A 117 8.60 16.74 10.88
N PHE A 118 8.89 15.47 10.68
CA PHE A 118 10.26 14.99 10.62
C PHE A 118 10.58 14.27 9.30
N ARG A 119 11.88 14.23 8.99
CA ARG A 119 12.50 13.37 8.00
C ARG A 119 13.62 12.58 8.67
N TRP A 120 13.52 11.27 8.61
CA TRP A 120 14.51 10.35 9.17
C TRP A 120 15.29 9.67 8.04
N THR A 121 16.60 9.50 8.24
CA THR A 121 17.46 8.62 7.46
C THR A 121 18.42 7.89 8.39
N ALA A 122 18.99 6.76 7.95
CA ALA A 122 19.98 6.03 8.76
C ALA A 122 21.25 6.85 9.04
N ALA A 123 21.57 7.84 8.23
CA ALA A 123 22.76 8.69 8.39
C ALA A 123 22.55 9.83 9.38
N THR A 124 21.36 10.41 9.44
CA THR A 124 21.07 11.62 10.24
C THR A 124 20.23 11.35 11.47
N GLY A 125 19.57 10.18 11.55
CA GLY A 125 18.48 9.98 12.51
C GLY A 125 17.27 10.84 12.15
N MET A 126 16.42 11.13 13.13
CA MET A 126 15.24 11.97 13.01
C MET A 126 15.61 13.45 13.05
N VAL A 127 15.22 14.18 12.01
CA VAL A 127 15.48 15.63 11.87
C VAL A 127 14.16 16.34 11.63
N GLY A 128 13.87 17.36 12.47
CA GLY A 128 12.68 18.20 12.30
C GLY A 128 12.75 19.04 11.04
N LEU A 129 11.62 19.24 10.39
CA LEU A 129 11.48 20.02 9.15
C LEU A 129 11.04 21.46 9.42
N GLY A 130 10.75 21.79 10.69
CA GLY A 130 10.19 23.08 11.09
C GLY A 130 8.70 23.16 10.82
N ASP A 131 8.20 24.40 10.70
CA ASP A 131 6.79 24.72 10.44
C ASP A 131 6.66 25.84 9.41
N LEU A 132 5.43 26.07 8.93
CA LEU A 132 5.13 27.20 8.09
C LEU A 132 5.24 28.52 8.88
N PRO A 133 5.60 29.65 8.25
CA PRO A 133 5.79 30.89 8.97
C PRO A 133 4.50 31.44 9.61
N GLY A 134 4.57 31.83 10.91
CA GLY A 134 3.63 32.74 11.56
C GLY A 134 2.37 32.14 12.19
N GLY A 135 2.21 30.82 12.20
CA GLY A 135 1.18 30.12 12.96
C GLY A 135 1.63 29.71 14.37
N GLY A 136 0.82 28.88 15.05
CA GLY A 136 1.30 28.08 16.17
C GLY A 136 2.26 27.02 15.61
N PHE A 137 3.23 26.55 16.41
CA PHE A 137 4.17 25.55 15.93
C PHE A 137 3.49 24.16 15.88
N LEU A 138 3.04 23.76 14.72
CA LEU A 138 2.35 22.49 14.46
C LEU A 138 2.56 22.10 13.01
N SER A 139 3.33 21.04 12.76
CA SER A 139 3.47 20.46 11.41
C SER A 139 3.50 18.93 11.48
N SER A 140 3.02 18.28 10.41
CA SER A 140 3.02 16.83 10.25
C SER A 140 3.28 16.47 8.79
N ALA A 141 4.16 15.52 8.51
CA ALA A 141 4.47 15.03 7.17
C ALA A 141 3.72 13.71 6.91
N PHE A 142 2.90 13.66 5.86
CA PHE A 142 2.06 12.51 5.53
C PHE A 142 2.51 11.74 4.28
N GLY A 143 3.25 12.38 3.37
CA GLY A 143 3.72 11.76 2.13
C GLY A 143 5.15 12.13 1.77
N VAL A 144 5.81 11.23 1.03
CA VAL A 144 7.17 11.43 0.51
C VAL A 144 7.28 10.86 -0.90
N SER A 145 7.99 11.57 -1.80
CA SER A 145 8.28 11.11 -3.16
C SER A 145 9.16 9.84 -3.17
N ALA A 146 9.19 9.15 -4.29
CA ALA A 146 9.94 7.90 -4.43
C ALA A 146 11.45 8.05 -4.13
N ASP A 147 12.03 9.18 -4.50
CA ASP A 147 13.43 9.54 -4.25
C ASP A 147 13.72 10.16 -2.87
N GLY A 148 12.66 10.36 -2.05
CA GLY A 148 12.77 10.96 -0.72
C GLY A 148 13.08 12.46 -0.70
N GLN A 149 12.98 13.17 -1.85
CA GLN A 149 13.36 14.58 -1.97
C GLN A 149 12.19 15.54 -1.73
N VAL A 150 10.95 15.12 -2.00
CA VAL A 150 9.75 15.90 -1.76
C VAL A 150 8.98 15.31 -0.60
N VAL A 151 8.71 16.12 0.42
CA VAL A 151 7.85 15.77 1.55
C VAL A 151 6.61 16.65 1.54
N VAL A 152 5.44 16.07 1.80
CA VAL A 152 4.18 16.81 1.85
C VAL A 152 3.44 16.54 3.15
N GLY A 153 2.64 17.50 3.56
CA GLY A 153 1.90 17.39 4.81
C GLY A 153 1.04 18.61 5.10
N SER A 154 0.84 18.89 6.37
CA SER A 154 0.18 20.12 6.83
C SER A 154 0.94 20.77 7.98
N GLY A 155 0.81 22.09 8.08
CA GLY A 155 1.34 22.90 9.17
C GLY A 155 0.42 24.09 9.43
N THR A 156 0.71 24.87 10.45
CA THR A 156 -0.03 26.10 10.73
C THR A 156 0.72 27.31 10.23
N SER A 157 0.01 28.27 9.65
CA SER A 157 0.61 29.50 9.10
C SER A 157 -0.12 30.76 9.58
N THR A 158 0.40 31.92 9.22
CA THR A 158 -0.29 33.19 9.48
C THR A 158 -1.68 33.26 8.84
N LEU A 159 -1.86 32.65 7.65
CA LEU A 159 -3.11 32.66 6.91
C LEU A 159 -4.12 31.67 7.44
N SER A 160 -3.67 30.47 7.81
CA SER A 160 -4.53 29.42 8.37
C SER A 160 -4.85 29.64 9.86
N GLY A 161 -4.05 30.42 10.57
CA GLY A 161 -4.20 30.68 11.99
C GLY A 161 -3.97 29.40 12.82
N THR A 162 -5.04 28.86 13.39
CA THR A 162 -5.01 27.58 14.14
C THR A 162 -5.41 26.37 13.31
N ARG A 163 -5.69 26.54 12.02
CA ARG A 163 -6.05 25.47 11.09
C ARG A 163 -4.83 24.99 10.32
N ASP A 164 -4.96 23.84 9.71
CA ASP A 164 -3.93 23.28 8.85
C ASP A 164 -3.82 24.02 7.52
N GLU A 165 -2.62 24.13 7.02
CA GLU A 165 -2.30 24.54 5.64
C GLU A 165 -1.37 23.51 5.00
N ALA A 166 -1.73 23.02 3.84
CA ALA A 166 -0.94 22.05 3.07
C ALA A 166 0.43 22.62 2.73
N PHE A 167 1.47 21.84 2.89
CA PHE A 167 2.82 22.21 2.50
C PHE A 167 3.48 21.21 1.56
N ARG A 168 4.47 21.71 0.83
CA ARG A 168 5.49 20.96 0.10
C ARG A 168 6.86 21.37 0.62
N TRP A 169 7.63 20.41 1.10
CA TRP A 169 8.99 20.63 1.57
C TRP A 169 10.02 20.00 0.62
N THR A 170 11.13 20.68 0.42
CA THR A 170 12.36 20.16 -0.21
C THR A 170 13.56 20.69 0.54
N ALA A 171 14.71 19.98 0.45
CA ALA A 171 15.94 20.43 1.10
C ALA A 171 16.44 21.81 0.61
N THR A 172 16.10 22.21 -0.61
CA THR A 172 16.51 23.49 -1.21
C THR A 172 15.61 24.66 -0.76
N ASN A 173 14.29 24.43 -0.69
CA ASN A 173 13.32 25.51 -0.48
C ASN A 173 12.76 25.54 0.95
N GLY A 174 13.04 24.52 1.77
CA GLY A 174 12.34 24.34 3.04
C GLY A 174 10.86 24.05 2.84
N MET A 175 10.04 24.38 3.84
CA MET A 175 8.59 24.20 3.85
C MET A 175 7.91 25.38 3.13
N VAL A 176 7.14 25.08 2.09
CA VAL A 176 6.41 26.05 1.26
C VAL A 176 4.94 25.70 1.29
N ALA A 177 4.10 26.66 1.65
CA ALA A 177 2.64 26.51 1.65
C ALA A 177 2.08 26.30 0.24
N LEU A 178 1.06 25.47 0.12
CA LEU A 178 0.36 25.22 -1.15
C LEU A 178 -0.92 26.04 -1.29
N GLY A 179 -1.35 26.73 -0.21
CA GLY A 179 -2.60 27.48 -0.18
C GLY A 179 -3.82 26.58 0.02
N ASP A 180 -4.98 27.09 -0.41
CA ASP A 180 -6.25 26.36 -0.35
C ASP A 180 -7.13 26.61 -1.59
N LEU A 181 -8.27 25.93 -1.67
CA LEU A 181 -9.27 26.14 -2.70
C LEU A 181 -10.04 27.44 -2.45
N PRO A 182 -10.48 28.16 -3.50
CA PRO A 182 -11.19 29.42 -3.35
C PRO A 182 -12.53 29.31 -2.61
N GLY A 183 -12.82 30.30 -1.76
CA GLY A 183 -14.16 30.57 -1.22
C GLY A 183 -14.58 29.81 0.02
N GLY A 184 -13.72 28.94 0.56
CA GLY A 184 -13.96 28.23 1.81
C GLY A 184 -13.30 28.87 3.03
N ASN A 185 -13.29 28.12 4.14
CA ASN A 185 -12.42 28.41 5.26
C ASN A 185 -10.99 28.07 4.86
N TYR A 186 -10.03 28.93 5.15
CA TYR A 186 -8.63 28.69 4.85
C TYR A 186 -8.11 27.49 5.67
N SER A 187 -8.13 26.32 5.04
CA SER A 187 -7.70 25.05 5.64
C SER A 187 -7.42 24.03 4.54
N SER A 188 -6.23 23.47 4.52
CA SER A 188 -5.86 22.42 3.58
C SER A 188 -4.88 21.43 4.20
N ARG A 189 -4.85 20.18 3.70
CA ARG A 189 -3.89 19.14 4.05
C ARG A 189 -3.43 18.40 2.82
N ALA A 190 -2.14 18.10 2.70
CA ALA A 190 -1.59 17.25 1.67
C ALA A 190 -1.36 15.85 2.25
N TRP A 191 -2.09 14.86 1.77
CA TRP A 191 -2.03 13.48 2.26
C TRP A 191 -1.03 12.60 1.51
N ALA A 192 -0.90 12.79 0.20
CA ALA A 192 -0.01 11.98 -0.62
C ALA A 192 0.63 12.77 -1.76
N VAL A 193 1.72 12.22 -2.29
CA VAL A 193 2.47 12.77 -3.41
C VAL A 193 2.85 11.66 -4.40
N SER A 194 2.83 11.96 -5.71
CA SER A 194 3.25 11.03 -6.76
C SER A 194 4.74 10.66 -6.65
N ALA A 195 5.14 9.59 -7.33
CA ALA A 195 6.49 9.06 -7.23
C ALA A 195 7.57 10.09 -7.62
N ASP A 196 7.30 10.94 -8.60
CA ASP A 196 8.19 12.01 -9.07
C ASP A 196 8.08 13.33 -8.27
N GLY A 197 7.17 13.40 -7.29
CA GLY A 197 6.94 14.60 -6.48
C GLY A 197 6.18 15.74 -7.19
N SER A 198 5.61 15.49 -8.38
CA SER A 198 4.96 16.51 -9.21
C SER A 198 3.48 16.70 -8.92
N VAL A 199 2.79 15.66 -8.46
CA VAL A 199 1.36 15.68 -8.12
C VAL A 199 1.16 15.47 -6.63
N ILE A 200 0.43 16.39 -5.99
CA ILE A 200 0.07 16.33 -4.57
C ILE A 200 -1.44 16.25 -4.46
N VAL A 201 -1.93 15.41 -3.56
CA VAL A 201 -3.37 15.26 -3.32
C VAL A 201 -3.70 15.38 -1.85
N GLY A 202 -4.94 15.78 -1.57
CA GLY A 202 -5.37 15.98 -0.19
C GLY A 202 -6.79 16.49 -0.09
N GLU A 203 -7.04 17.33 0.90
CA GLU A 203 -8.31 17.97 1.16
C GLU A 203 -8.13 19.49 1.36
N SER A 204 -9.12 20.27 1.01
CA SER A 204 -9.16 21.72 1.25
C SER A 204 -10.57 22.22 1.46
N GLY A 205 -10.70 23.25 2.30
CA GLY A 205 -11.94 24.04 2.35
C GLY A 205 -12.21 24.71 1.02
N SER A 206 -13.43 24.59 0.49
CA SER A 206 -13.91 25.26 -0.72
C SER A 206 -15.22 26.00 -0.45
N SER A 207 -15.74 26.74 -1.43
CA SER A 207 -17.07 27.39 -1.33
C SER A 207 -18.20 26.37 -1.09
N ASN A 208 -17.98 25.10 -1.42
CA ASN A 208 -18.99 24.05 -1.35
C ASN A 208 -18.85 23.15 -0.10
N GLY A 209 -17.78 23.30 0.67
CA GLY A 209 -17.45 22.46 1.82
C GLY A 209 -16.01 21.97 1.79
N ASN A 210 -15.71 20.84 2.42
CA ASN A 210 -14.40 20.21 2.36
C ASN A 210 -14.29 19.39 1.07
N GLU A 211 -13.24 19.59 0.28
CA GLU A 211 -13.13 19.04 -1.06
C GLU A 211 -11.76 18.41 -1.30
N ALA A 212 -11.75 17.19 -1.85
CA ALA A 212 -10.54 16.56 -2.35
C ALA A 212 -9.91 17.41 -3.45
N TYR A 213 -8.59 17.55 -3.42
CA TYR A 213 -7.89 18.31 -4.44
C TYR A 213 -6.74 17.52 -5.08
N ARG A 214 -6.35 17.98 -6.27
CA ARG A 214 -5.11 17.62 -6.95
C ARG A 214 -4.33 18.92 -7.23
N TRP A 215 -3.09 18.96 -6.77
CA TRP A 215 -2.19 20.10 -6.98
C TRP A 215 -1.04 19.70 -7.91
N THR A 216 -0.66 20.61 -8.80
CA THR A 216 0.60 20.57 -9.56
C THR A 216 1.22 21.95 -9.59
N ALA A 217 2.53 22.06 -9.87
CA ALA A 217 3.18 23.36 -9.97
C ALA A 217 2.63 24.25 -11.11
N GLU A 218 2.03 23.62 -12.13
CA GLU A 218 1.45 24.33 -13.29
C GLU A 218 0.05 24.88 -12.99
N THR A 219 -0.80 24.09 -12.32
CA THR A 219 -2.22 24.43 -12.12
C THR A 219 -2.54 25.02 -10.75
N GLY A 220 -1.61 24.86 -9.78
CA GLY A 220 -1.95 25.05 -8.38
C GLY A 220 -2.94 24.00 -7.90
N MET A 221 -3.71 24.32 -6.85
CA MET A 221 -4.71 23.45 -6.25
C MET A 221 -6.00 23.48 -7.07
N VAL A 222 -6.47 22.30 -7.49
CA VAL A 222 -7.70 22.14 -8.28
C VAL A 222 -8.58 21.12 -7.56
N GLY A 223 -9.83 21.51 -7.25
CA GLY A 223 -10.81 20.63 -6.61
C GLY A 223 -11.23 19.49 -7.53
N LEU A 224 -11.43 18.32 -6.95
CA LEU A 224 -11.88 17.11 -7.66
C LEU A 224 -13.40 16.94 -7.60
N GLY A 225 -14.08 17.75 -6.79
CA GLY A 225 -15.50 17.62 -6.52
C GLY A 225 -15.83 16.55 -5.48
N ASP A 226 -17.09 16.17 -5.47
CA ASP A 226 -17.65 15.10 -4.64
C ASP A 226 -18.74 14.35 -5.39
N PHE A 227 -19.31 13.32 -4.81
CA PHE A 227 -20.40 12.58 -5.40
C PHE A 227 -21.68 13.43 -5.47
N PRO A 228 -22.49 13.28 -6.53
CA PRO A 228 -23.76 13.98 -6.64
C PRO A 228 -24.74 13.66 -5.51
N GLY A 229 -25.40 14.70 -4.96
CA GLY A 229 -26.55 14.53 -4.06
C GLY A 229 -26.25 14.68 -2.56
N GLY A 230 -25.03 14.97 -2.16
CA GLY A 230 -24.65 15.21 -0.77
C GLY A 230 -24.05 16.59 -0.51
N TRP A 231 -23.61 16.81 0.71
CA TRP A 231 -22.73 17.93 1.08
C TRP A 231 -21.32 17.57 0.59
N THR A 232 -20.59 18.56 0.10
CA THR A 232 -19.20 18.34 -0.32
C THR A 232 -18.33 18.03 0.89
N ASN A 233 -17.88 16.78 0.98
CA ASN A 233 -16.92 16.32 1.98
C ASN A 233 -16.13 15.15 1.39
N SER A 234 -15.24 15.46 0.47
CA SER A 234 -14.35 14.49 -0.14
C SER A 234 -12.92 14.72 0.32
N ILE A 235 -12.15 13.63 0.41
CA ILE A 235 -10.74 13.62 0.81
C ILE A 235 -9.98 12.67 -0.10
N ALA A 236 -8.86 13.10 -0.67
CA ALA A 236 -7.93 12.27 -1.40
C ALA A 236 -6.80 11.81 -0.50
N TYR A 237 -6.73 10.50 -0.21
CA TYR A 237 -5.71 9.91 0.66
C TYR A 237 -4.53 9.32 -0.09
N GLY A 238 -4.71 8.92 -1.34
CA GLY A 238 -3.67 8.26 -2.12
C GLY A 238 -3.65 8.69 -3.58
N VAL A 239 -2.50 8.54 -4.21
CA VAL A 239 -2.27 8.84 -5.62
C VAL A 239 -1.38 7.78 -6.26
N SER A 240 -1.65 7.41 -7.52
CA SER A 240 -0.81 6.49 -8.30
C SER A 240 0.58 7.06 -8.55
N ALA A 241 1.54 6.21 -8.89
CA ALA A 241 2.93 6.63 -9.07
C ALA A 241 3.11 7.74 -10.11
N ASP A 242 2.30 7.73 -11.17
CA ASP A 242 2.30 8.72 -12.25
C ASP A 242 1.37 9.93 -12.01
N GLY A 243 0.65 9.96 -10.87
CA GLY A 243 -0.28 11.03 -10.53
C GLY A 243 -1.60 11.03 -11.32
N SER A 244 -1.88 9.98 -12.12
CA SER A 244 -3.07 9.91 -12.99
C SER A 244 -4.33 9.38 -12.28
N VAL A 245 -4.16 8.59 -11.22
CA VAL A 245 -5.26 8.03 -10.42
C VAL A 245 -5.18 8.58 -9.01
N VAL A 246 -6.29 9.11 -8.51
CA VAL A 246 -6.45 9.56 -7.13
C VAL A 246 -7.48 8.69 -6.45
N VAL A 247 -7.22 8.32 -5.19
CA VAL A 247 -8.13 7.50 -4.38
C VAL A 247 -8.40 8.15 -3.04
N GLY A 248 -9.58 7.90 -2.49
CA GLY A 248 -9.98 8.52 -1.25
C GLY A 248 -11.39 8.16 -0.84
N ARG A 249 -12.07 9.10 -0.18
CA ARG A 249 -13.48 8.98 0.19
C ARG A 249 -14.26 10.23 -0.23
N GLY A 250 -15.52 10.06 -0.53
CA GLY A 250 -16.48 11.13 -0.74
C GLY A 250 -17.78 10.87 0.00
N TYR A 251 -18.63 11.88 0.07
CA TYR A 251 -19.94 11.76 0.73
C TYR A 251 -20.94 11.12 -0.23
N SER A 252 -21.50 9.97 0.12
CA SER A 252 -22.33 9.24 -0.85
C SER A 252 -23.79 9.71 -0.93
N GLY A 253 -24.30 10.32 0.13
CA GLY A 253 -25.71 10.75 0.17
C GLY A 253 -26.76 9.62 -0.06
N ALA A 254 -26.29 8.38 -0.25
CA ALA A 254 -27.13 7.28 -0.74
C ALA A 254 -28.00 6.64 0.35
N TYR A 255 -27.59 6.69 1.61
CA TYR A 255 -28.26 5.99 2.70
C TYR A 255 -28.61 6.91 3.87
N ASP A 256 -27.74 7.84 4.24
CA ASP A 256 -28.01 8.87 5.24
C ASP A 256 -27.03 10.05 5.08
N LEU A 257 -27.13 11.07 5.93
CA LEU A 257 -26.32 12.27 5.88
C LEU A 257 -24.86 12.06 6.33
N TYR A 258 -24.38 10.82 6.56
CA TYR A 258 -23.06 10.55 7.14
C TYR A 258 -22.27 9.42 6.46
N THR A 259 -22.79 8.82 5.38
CA THR A 259 -22.14 7.70 4.71
C THR A 259 -20.99 8.15 3.81
N HIS A 260 -19.78 7.70 4.09
CA HIS A 260 -18.61 7.90 3.23
C HIS A 260 -18.38 6.68 2.36
N GLU A 261 -18.06 6.91 1.09
CA GLU A 261 -17.80 5.86 0.10
C GLU A 261 -16.44 6.09 -0.56
N ALA A 262 -15.66 5.03 -0.66
CA ALA A 262 -14.38 5.04 -1.36
C ALA A 262 -14.56 5.45 -2.83
N PHE A 263 -13.65 6.26 -3.33
CA PHE A 263 -13.63 6.65 -4.74
C PHE A 263 -12.30 6.33 -5.42
N ARG A 264 -12.39 6.21 -6.73
CA ARG A 264 -11.28 6.29 -7.67
C ARG A 264 -11.56 7.42 -8.66
N TRP A 265 -10.64 8.37 -8.75
CA TRP A 265 -10.74 9.49 -9.69
C TRP A 265 -9.68 9.38 -10.77
N THR A 266 -10.04 9.75 -12.00
CA THR A 266 -9.12 10.04 -13.10
C THR A 266 -9.61 11.28 -13.85
N ALA A 267 -8.74 11.95 -14.60
CA ALA A 267 -9.14 13.10 -15.42
C ALA A 267 -10.22 12.78 -16.46
N ALA A 268 -10.28 11.51 -16.91
CA ALA A 268 -11.27 11.07 -17.91
C ALA A 268 -12.63 10.71 -17.31
N SER A 269 -12.68 10.17 -16.09
CA SER A 269 -13.91 9.64 -15.49
C SER A 269 -14.49 10.53 -14.38
N GLY A 270 -13.73 11.48 -13.84
CA GLY A 270 -14.08 12.10 -12.56
C GLY A 270 -14.07 11.10 -11.42
N LEU A 271 -14.81 11.37 -10.34
CA LEU A 271 -14.98 10.46 -9.20
C LEU A 271 -15.89 9.29 -9.59
N VAL A 272 -15.38 8.07 -9.39
CA VAL A 272 -16.12 6.82 -9.56
C VAL A 272 -16.20 6.12 -8.22
N ARG A 273 -17.40 5.74 -7.80
CA ARG A 273 -17.67 5.01 -6.55
C ARG A 273 -17.09 3.60 -6.62
N LEU A 274 -16.51 3.13 -5.52
CA LEU A 274 -15.95 1.78 -5.42
C LEU A 274 -16.88 0.80 -4.68
N GLY A 275 -17.92 1.30 -4.01
CA GLY A 275 -18.88 0.51 -3.26
C GLY A 275 -18.44 0.19 -1.83
N PHE A 276 -19.08 -0.81 -1.25
CA PHE A 276 -18.91 -1.24 0.14
C PHE A 276 -18.71 -2.75 0.22
N ILE A 277 -18.14 -3.20 1.33
CA ILE A 277 -18.13 -4.62 1.70
C ILE A 277 -19.26 -4.88 2.73
N PRO A 278 -19.81 -6.11 2.80
CA PRO A 278 -20.98 -6.42 3.62
C PRO A 278 -20.85 -6.18 5.14
N CYS A 279 -19.64 -5.91 5.63
CA CYS A 279 -19.41 -5.68 7.07
C CYS A 279 -19.64 -4.23 7.50
N ASN A 280 -19.74 -3.27 6.58
CA ASN A 280 -19.87 -1.85 6.91
C ASN A 280 -20.43 -1.05 5.73
N ASP A 281 -21.19 0.01 6.04
CA ASP A 281 -21.74 0.97 5.09
C ASP A 281 -20.78 2.14 4.80
N TRP A 282 -19.54 2.07 5.30
CA TRP A 282 -18.47 3.03 5.06
C TRP A 282 -17.32 2.36 4.33
N SER A 283 -16.66 3.11 3.48
CA SER A 283 -15.41 2.67 2.85
C SER A 283 -14.49 3.86 2.56
N ILE A 284 -13.20 3.66 2.76
CA ILE A 284 -12.14 4.66 2.54
C ILE A 284 -11.01 3.97 1.78
N ALA A 285 -10.66 4.47 0.61
CA ALA A 285 -9.48 4.03 -0.12
C ALA A 285 -8.24 4.79 0.36
N HIS A 286 -7.25 4.07 0.91
CA HIS A 286 -6.03 4.68 1.44
C HIS A 286 -4.87 4.66 0.46
N ALA A 287 -4.71 3.60 -0.31
CA ALA A 287 -3.58 3.45 -1.21
C ALA A 287 -3.95 2.72 -2.50
N ALA A 288 -3.19 2.98 -3.56
CA ALA A 288 -3.32 2.36 -4.86
C ALA A 288 -1.97 1.85 -5.38
N SER A 289 -2.01 0.78 -6.21
CA SER A 289 -0.85 0.34 -7.00
C SER A 289 -0.38 1.44 -7.96
N ALA A 290 0.82 1.28 -8.54
CA ALA A 290 1.43 2.31 -9.40
C ALA A 290 0.54 2.74 -10.56
N ASP A 291 -0.23 1.81 -11.13
CA ASP A 291 -1.18 2.04 -12.23
C ASP A 291 -2.62 2.32 -11.77
N GLY A 292 -2.86 2.37 -10.45
CA GLY A 292 -4.18 2.57 -9.85
C GLY A 292 -5.18 1.45 -10.16
N SER A 293 -4.70 0.26 -10.52
CA SER A 293 -5.54 -0.89 -10.86
C SER A 293 -5.97 -1.70 -9.64
N ILE A 294 -5.18 -1.67 -8.56
CA ILE A 294 -5.49 -2.29 -7.27
C ILE A 294 -5.55 -1.20 -6.22
N ILE A 295 -6.61 -1.19 -5.45
CA ILE A 295 -6.86 -0.20 -4.39
C ILE A 295 -7.12 -0.96 -3.08
N VAL A 296 -6.58 -0.45 -1.99
CA VAL A 296 -6.78 -1.02 -0.65
C VAL A 296 -7.27 0.03 0.33
N GLY A 297 -7.97 -0.44 1.35
CA GLY A 297 -8.52 0.46 2.35
C GLY A 297 -9.32 -0.24 3.43
N ASP A 298 -10.11 0.55 4.15
CA ASP A 298 -10.93 0.12 5.29
C ASP A 298 -12.11 1.09 5.53
N PRO A 299 -13.04 0.78 6.44
CA PRO A 299 -14.16 1.66 6.77
C PRO A 299 -13.87 2.69 7.90
N GLU A 300 -12.59 2.90 8.30
CA GLU A 300 -12.19 3.77 9.42
C GLU A 300 -12.76 3.36 10.80
N THR A 301 -13.41 2.23 10.89
CA THR A 301 -13.89 1.70 12.16
C THR A 301 -12.87 0.69 12.68
N ASN A 302 -12.29 0.93 13.84
CA ASN A 302 -11.38 -0.01 14.51
C ASN A 302 -12.07 -1.31 14.97
N GLN A 303 -13.30 -1.55 14.53
CA GLN A 303 -14.11 -2.68 14.94
C GLN A 303 -14.44 -3.55 13.73
N GLY A 304 -13.78 -4.69 13.64
CA GLY A 304 -14.15 -5.71 12.69
C GLY A 304 -13.02 -6.13 11.74
N ASP A 305 -13.37 -7.09 10.91
CA ASP A 305 -12.54 -7.67 9.85
C ASP A 305 -12.99 -7.06 8.52
N CYS A 306 -12.73 -5.76 8.34
CA CYS A 306 -13.33 -4.94 7.29
C CYS A 306 -12.33 -4.28 6.34
N SER A 307 -11.04 -4.67 6.37
CA SER A 307 -10.12 -4.23 5.32
C SER A 307 -10.53 -4.76 3.95
N PHE A 308 -10.34 -3.97 2.90
CA PHE A 308 -10.73 -4.36 1.55
C PHE A 308 -9.58 -4.27 0.54
N ILE A 309 -9.76 -5.02 -0.53
CA ILE A 309 -9.05 -4.90 -1.80
C ILE A 309 -10.07 -4.70 -2.91
N TRP A 310 -9.78 -3.79 -3.83
CA TRP A 310 -10.61 -3.51 -5.01
C TRP A 310 -9.80 -3.62 -6.29
N ASP A 311 -10.40 -4.19 -7.31
CA ASP A 311 -9.95 -4.12 -8.70
C ASP A 311 -11.16 -3.96 -9.63
N SER A 312 -10.92 -3.52 -10.88
CA SER A 312 -12.00 -3.22 -11.83
C SER A 312 -12.76 -4.45 -12.36
N GLN A 313 -12.25 -5.66 -12.13
CA GLN A 313 -12.88 -6.91 -12.63
C GLN A 313 -13.79 -7.53 -11.58
N GLN A 314 -13.39 -7.48 -10.32
CA GLN A 314 -14.09 -8.15 -9.22
C GLN A 314 -14.76 -7.18 -8.25
N GLY A 315 -14.49 -5.87 -8.39
CA GLY A 315 -15.01 -4.87 -7.47
C GLY A 315 -14.36 -4.93 -6.09
N MET A 316 -15.04 -4.39 -5.08
CA MET A 316 -14.58 -4.37 -3.69
C MET A 316 -14.84 -5.70 -3.00
N ARG A 317 -13.79 -6.26 -2.39
CA ARG A 317 -13.85 -7.54 -1.68
C ARG A 317 -13.18 -7.43 -0.32
N ASN A 318 -13.68 -8.17 0.66
CA ASN A 318 -13.03 -8.28 1.96
C ASN A 318 -11.64 -8.93 1.81
N LEU A 319 -10.59 -8.25 2.29
CA LEU A 319 -9.21 -8.69 2.12
C LEU A 319 -8.92 -10.00 2.85
N HIS A 320 -9.44 -10.19 4.06
CA HIS A 320 -9.29 -11.45 4.80
C HIS A 320 -9.88 -12.63 4.02
N ALA A 321 -11.09 -12.46 3.47
CA ALA A 321 -11.72 -13.48 2.64
C ALA A 321 -10.90 -13.79 1.37
N VAL A 322 -10.32 -12.78 0.73
CA VAL A 322 -9.41 -12.97 -0.41
C VAL A 322 -8.17 -13.76 0.00
N LEU A 323 -7.52 -13.40 1.11
CA LEU A 323 -6.32 -14.09 1.59
C LEU A 323 -6.59 -15.56 1.95
N THR A 324 -7.72 -15.84 2.60
CA THR A 324 -8.08 -17.20 3.01
C THR A 324 -8.62 -18.04 1.86
N ASN A 325 -9.56 -17.51 1.07
CA ASN A 325 -10.25 -18.29 0.05
C ASN A 325 -9.46 -18.36 -1.26
N ASP A 326 -8.88 -17.22 -1.71
CA ASP A 326 -8.19 -17.16 -3.00
C ASP A 326 -6.71 -17.58 -2.88
N TYR A 327 -6.07 -17.31 -1.75
CA TYR A 327 -4.65 -17.63 -1.53
C TYR A 327 -4.44 -18.79 -0.56
N GLY A 328 -5.49 -19.26 0.14
CA GLY A 328 -5.41 -20.40 1.06
C GLY A 328 -4.54 -20.13 2.29
N LEU A 329 -4.37 -18.88 2.68
CA LEU A 329 -3.58 -18.53 3.85
C LEU A 329 -4.37 -18.78 5.14
N ASP A 330 -3.69 -19.28 6.17
CA ASP A 330 -4.28 -19.44 7.49
C ASP A 330 -4.20 -18.13 8.29
N LEU A 331 -5.32 -17.48 8.44
CA LEU A 331 -5.50 -16.28 9.24
C LEU A 331 -6.37 -16.56 10.50
N THR A 332 -6.38 -17.80 10.98
CA THR A 332 -7.19 -18.18 12.15
C THR A 332 -6.91 -17.27 13.34
N GLY A 333 -7.97 -16.64 13.86
CA GLY A 333 -7.91 -15.72 14.98
C GLY A 333 -7.49 -14.27 14.65
N TRP A 334 -7.05 -13.99 13.43
CA TRP A 334 -6.78 -12.64 12.96
C TRP A 334 -8.06 -11.91 12.53
N ARG A 335 -8.08 -10.60 12.74
CA ARG A 335 -9.06 -9.67 12.17
C ARG A 335 -8.30 -8.53 11.52
N LEU A 336 -8.51 -8.30 10.23
CA LEU A 336 -7.82 -7.27 9.45
C LEU A 336 -8.64 -5.98 9.46
N SER A 337 -8.30 -5.05 10.34
CA SER A 337 -9.10 -3.83 10.56
C SER A 337 -8.78 -2.73 9.55
N GLY A 338 -7.54 -2.64 9.10
CA GLY A 338 -7.14 -1.60 8.14
C GLY A 338 -6.05 -2.08 7.18
N ALA A 339 -6.19 -1.73 5.88
CA ALA A 339 -5.16 -1.86 4.86
C ALA A 339 -4.69 -0.44 4.46
N ARG A 340 -3.45 -0.09 4.80
CA ARG A 340 -2.93 1.28 4.73
C ARG A 340 -1.95 1.53 3.60
N GLY A 341 -1.22 0.53 3.18
CA GLY A 341 -0.21 0.66 2.12
C GLY A 341 -0.16 -0.54 1.19
N ILE A 342 0.22 -0.29 -0.05
CA ILE A 342 0.40 -1.31 -1.08
C ILE A 342 1.62 -0.97 -1.92
N THR A 343 2.38 -2.00 -2.32
CA THR A 343 3.53 -1.83 -3.23
C THR A 343 3.08 -1.41 -4.63
N PRO A 344 3.94 -0.73 -5.42
CA PRO A 344 3.62 -0.30 -6.78
C PRO A 344 3.16 -1.42 -7.71
N ASP A 345 3.67 -2.65 -7.53
CA ASP A 345 3.29 -3.84 -8.29
C ASP A 345 1.94 -4.44 -7.85
N GLY A 346 1.31 -3.89 -6.79
CA GLY A 346 0.06 -4.38 -6.23
C GLY A 346 0.17 -5.71 -5.49
N GLN A 347 1.40 -6.21 -5.23
CA GLN A 347 1.61 -7.57 -4.74
C GLN A 347 1.83 -7.67 -3.22
N THR A 348 2.14 -6.57 -2.54
CA THR A 348 2.36 -6.59 -1.10
C THR A 348 1.54 -5.49 -0.43
N ILE A 349 0.79 -5.86 0.59
CA ILE A 349 -0.11 -4.96 1.33
C ILE A 349 0.31 -4.96 2.79
N VAL A 350 0.23 -3.81 3.43
CA VAL A 350 0.45 -3.64 4.87
C VAL A 350 -0.74 -2.96 5.52
N GLY A 351 -0.89 -3.23 6.80
CA GLY A 351 -1.96 -2.63 7.58
C GLY A 351 -1.89 -3.02 9.04
N PHE A 352 -3.01 -2.95 9.72
CA PHE A 352 -3.14 -3.31 11.12
C PHE A 352 -4.43 -4.09 11.39
N GLY A 353 -4.46 -4.74 12.53
CA GLY A 353 -5.61 -5.52 12.93
C GLY A 353 -5.45 -6.10 14.32
N PHE A 354 -6.20 -7.14 14.63
CA PHE A 354 -6.10 -7.84 15.90
C PHE A 354 -5.55 -9.24 15.67
N ASN A 355 -4.47 -9.57 16.37
CA ASN A 355 -3.86 -10.89 16.33
C ASN A 355 -4.70 -11.93 17.12
N PRO A 356 -4.37 -13.23 17.08
CA PRO A 356 -5.11 -14.27 17.82
C PRO A 356 -5.17 -14.06 19.35
N ALA A 357 -4.27 -13.25 19.92
CA ALA A 357 -4.32 -12.88 21.34
C ALA A 357 -5.22 -11.65 21.61
N GLY A 358 -5.85 -11.08 20.57
CA GLY A 358 -6.70 -9.89 20.67
C GLY A 358 -5.94 -8.58 20.81
N GLN A 359 -4.65 -8.56 20.51
CA GLN A 359 -3.79 -7.38 20.57
C GLN A 359 -3.73 -6.69 19.21
N CYS A 360 -3.67 -5.35 19.19
CA CYS A 360 -3.49 -4.59 17.96
C CYS A 360 -2.07 -4.80 17.42
N GLU A 361 -1.97 -5.30 16.20
CA GLU A 361 -0.70 -5.62 15.56
C GLU A 361 -0.67 -5.20 14.10
N GLY A 362 0.43 -4.56 13.69
CA GLY A 362 0.75 -4.32 12.28
C GLY A 362 0.99 -5.64 11.55
N TRP A 363 0.54 -5.74 10.31
CA TRP A 363 0.74 -6.93 9.49
C TRP A 363 1.23 -6.60 8.08
N ILE A 364 1.84 -7.60 7.45
CA ILE A 364 2.25 -7.58 6.04
C ILE A 364 1.73 -8.85 5.35
N THR A 365 1.20 -8.71 4.16
CA THR A 365 0.79 -9.83 3.30
C THR A 365 1.34 -9.68 1.90
N SER A 366 1.77 -10.79 1.30
CA SER A 366 2.17 -10.86 -0.12
C SER A 366 1.13 -11.65 -0.90
N LEU A 367 0.70 -11.08 -2.03
CA LEU A 367 -0.22 -11.70 -2.99
C LEU A 367 0.54 -12.34 -4.17
N LYS A 368 1.86 -12.44 -4.08
CA LYS A 368 2.66 -13.01 -5.17
C LYS A 368 2.23 -14.44 -5.43
N PRO A 369 1.91 -14.78 -6.70
CA PRO A 369 1.68 -16.18 -7.04
C PRO A 369 2.97 -17.00 -6.79
N PRO A 370 2.85 -18.29 -6.49
CA PRO A 370 4.03 -19.14 -6.33
C PRO A 370 4.88 -19.13 -7.59
N SER A 371 6.18 -19.05 -7.43
CA SER A 371 7.10 -19.16 -8.56
C SER A 371 7.29 -20.62 -8.95
N LEU A 372 7.17 -20.90 -10.25
CA LEU A 372 7.49 -22.22 -10.79
C LEU A 372 9.01 -22.28 -11.08
N ALA A 373 9.72 -23.02 -10.27
CA ALA A 373 11.14 -23.32 -10.52
C ALA A 373 11.26 -24.55 -11.41
N MET A 374 12.24 -24.54 -12.31
CA MET A 374 12.54 -25.66 -13.19
C MET A 374 14.02 -26.06 -13.09
N GLY A 375 14.25 -27.34 -12.87
CA GLY A 375 15.56 -27.98 -12.93
C GLY A 375 15.58 -29.13 -13.94
N ARG A 376 16.75 -29.60 -14.35
CA ARG A 376 16.90 -30.77 -15.21
C ARG A 376 17.76 -31.82 -14.51
N ALA A 377 17.33 -33.10 -14.60
CA ALA A 377 18.08 -34.24 -14.12
C ALA A 377 18.01 -35.32 -15.20
N ALA A 378 19.14 -35.56 -15.89
CA ALA A 378 19.26 -36.50 -17.02
C ALA A 378 18.15 -36.27 -18.08
N ASP A 379 17.24 -37.23 -18.23
CA ASP A 379 16.12 -37.21 -19.20
C ASP A 379 14.80 -36.69 -18.59
N HIS A 380 14.86 -36.05 -17.42
CA HIS A 380 13.68 -35.48 -16.75
C HIS A 380 13.83 -34.00 -16.47
N VAL A 381 12.68 -33.30 -16.53
CA VAL A 381 12.49 -31.93 -16.00
C VAL A 381 11.87 -32.07 -14.62
N ILE A 382 12.47 -31.40 -13.64
CA ILE A 382 11.96 -31.27 -12.28
C ILE A 382 11.33 -29.89 -12.15
N LEU A 383 10.04 -29.86 -11.92
CA LEU A 383 9.26 -28.64 -11.71
C LEU A 383 8.92 -28.56 -10.23
N SER A 384 9.12 -27.40 -9.61
CA SER A 384 8.83 -27.25 -8.18
C SER A 384 8.26 -25.87 -7.88
N TRP A 385 7.38 -25.81 -6.87
CA TRP A 385 6.80 -24.59 -6.29
C TRP A 385 6.52 -24.80 -4.81
N GLU A 386 6.30 -23.73 -4.07
CA GLU A 386 6.21 -23.75 -2.63
C GLU A 386 4.90 -24.37 -2.12
N THR A 387 4.97 -25.13 -1.00
CA THR A 387 3.80 -25.80 -0.39
C THR A 387 2.83 -24.83 0.30
N ASN A 388 3.26 -23.61 0.61
CA ASN A 388 2.41 -22.54 1.13
C ASN A 388 1.51 -21.89 0.06
N ALA A 389 1.48 -22.44 -1.15
CA ALA A 389 0.60 -22.05 -2.25
C ALA A 389 -0.40 -23.20 -2.56
N PRO A 390 -1.38 -23.48 -1.70
CA PRO A 390 -2.34 -24.56 -1.94
C PRO A 390 -3.29 -24.21 -3.10
N GLY A 391 -3.78 -25.24 -3.78
CA GLY A 391 -4.78 -25.10 -4.84
C GLY A 391 -4.25 -24.71 -6.21
N PHE A 392 -2.93 -24.49 -6.38
CA PHE A 392 -2.35 -24.32 -7.72
C PHE A 392 -2.19 -25.65 -8.44
N VAL A 393 -2.54 -25.67 -9.72
CA VAL A 393 -2.41 -26.81 -10.64
C VAL A 393 -1.30 -26.52 -11.64
N LEU A 394 -0.38 -27.46 -11.82
CA LEU A 394 0.61 -27.39 -12.88
C LEU A 394 -0.04 -27.75 -14.21
N GLU A 395 0.03 -26.85 -15.16
CA GLU A 395 -0.46 -27.06 -16.53
C GLU A 395 0.68 -27.02 -17.54
N GLN A 396 0.50 -27.73 -18.65
CA GLN A 396 1.43 -27.78 -19.77
C GLN A 396 0.76 -27.47 -21.11
N ALA A 397 1.55 -26.97 -22.06
CA ALA A 397 1.14 -26.76 -23.45
C ALA A 397 2.32 -27.01 -24.39
N ALA A 398 2.04 -27.52 -25.58
CA ALA A 398 3.09 -27.81 -26.58
C ALA A 398 3.59 -26.55 -27.29
N TRP A 399 2.76 -25.51 -27.42
CA TRP A 399 3.11 -24.21 -28.08
C TRP A 399 2.40 -23.04 -27.43
N LEU A 400 2.95 -21.84 -27.63
CA LEU A 400 2.38 -20.59 -27.16
C LEU A 400 1.70 -19.83 -28.31
N LEU A 401 0.48 -20.23 -28.68
CA LEU A 401 -0.40 -19.48 -29.58
C LEU A 401 -1.60 -18.94 -28.84
N SER A 402 -2.28 -17.95 -29.39
CA SER A 402 -3.46 -17.30 -28.77
C SER A 402 -4.65 -18.22 -28.49
N SER A 403 -4.66 -19.42 -29.04
CA SER A 403 -5.69 -20.46 -28.87
C SER A 403 -5.20 -21.68 -28.07
N ASN A 404 -4.17 -21.54 -27.26
CA ASN A 404 -3.57 -22.69 -26.56
C ASN A 404 -4.53 -23.38 -25.60
N VAL A 405 -4.65 -24.67 -25.78
CA VAL A 405 -5.28 -25.55 -24.79
C VAL A 405 -4.21 -25.95 -23.78
N TRP A 406 -4.27 -25.37 -22.61
CA TRP A 406 -3.49 -25.80 -21.47
C TRP A 406 -4.14 -27.03 -20.84
N SER A 407 -3.37 -28.05 -20.54
CA SER A 407 -3.83 -29.27 -19.87
C SER A 407 -3.09 -29.47 -18.57
N ALA A 408 -3.76 -30.00 -17.56
CA ALA A 408 -3.10 -30.37 -16.30
C ALA A 408 -2.02 -31.41 -16.57
N VAL A 409 -0.87 -31.27 -15.89
CA VAL A 409 0.20 -32.24 -15.93
C VAL A 409 -0.25 -33.50 -15.18
N SER A 410 -0.23 -34.66 -15.84
CA SER A 410 -0.68 -35.93 -15.28
C SER A 410 0.33 -36.58 -14.33
N ALA A 411 1.58 -36.13 -14.31
CA ALA A 411 2.61 -36.66 -13.41
C ALA A 411 2.25 -36.36 -11.94
N PRO A 412 2.50 -37.32 -11.02
CA PRO A 412 2.12 -37.16 -9.63
C PRO A 412 2.91 -36.04 -8.95
N VAL A 413 2.21 -35.23 -8.16
CA VAL A 413 2.81 -34.18 -7.31
C VAL A 413 3.33 -34.90 -6.02
N SER A 414 4.58 -34.71 -5.72
CA SER A 414 5.19 -35.12 -4.45
C SER A 414 5.59 -33.94 -3.60
N VAL A 415 5.63 -34.06 -2.30
CA VAL A 415 6.10 -33.04 -1.36
C VAL A 415 7.52 -33.37 -0.92
N ARG A 416 8.44 -32.42 -1.08
CA ARG A 416 9.83 -32.52 -0.61
C ARG A 416 10.20 -31.25 0.18
N GLY A 417 10.24 -31.39 1.49
CA GLY A 417 10.41 -30.21 2.38
C GLY A 417 9.25 -29.24 2.21
N SER A 418 9.56 -27.99 1.89
CA SER A 418 8.58 -26.92 1.65
C SER A 418 8.18 -26.78 0.17
N LEU A 419 8.44 -27.79 -0.68
CA LEU A 419 8.17 -27.72 -2.12
C LEU A 419 7.22 -28.82 -2.57
N TYR A 420 6.24 -28.47 -3.41
CA TYR A 420 5.59 -29.40 -4.32
C TYR A 420 6.56 -29.66 -5.47
N VAL A 421 6.72 -30.93 -5.85
CA VAL A 421 7.66 -31.36 -6.89
C VAL A 421 6.95 -32.28 -7.87
N VAL A 422 7.09 -31.99 -9.14
CA VAL A 422 6.66 -32.83 -10.25
C VAL A 422 7.89 -33.17 -11.08
N THR A 423 8.08 -34.44 -11.39
CA THR A 423 9.13 -34.91 -12.31
C THR A 423 8.46 -35.35 -13.60
N ASN A 424 8.78 -34.70 -14.71
CA ASN A 424 8.26 -35.03 -16.02
C ASN A 424 9.37 -35.46 -16.96
N ARG A 425 9.11 -36.45 -17.82
CA ARG A 425 10.11 -36.90 -18.80
C ARG A 425 10.27 -35.87 -19.90
N VAL A 426 11.50 -35.60 -20.30
CA VAL A 426 11.79 -34.70 -21.43
C VAL A 426 11.28 -35.38 -22.70
N SER A 427 10.36 -34.76 -23.42
CA SER A 427 10.03 -35.12 -24.81
C SER A 427 10.90 -34.31 -25.77
N ASP A 428 11.08 -34.79 -26.98
CA ASP A 428 11.85 -34.09 -28.03
C ASP A 428 11.14 -32.82 -28.52
N ASP A 429 9.86 -32.63 -28.14
CA ASP A 429 9.06 -31.46 -28.47
C ASP A 429 9.16 -30.39 -27.38
N ALA A 430 9.08 -29.12 -27.79
CA ALA A 430 8.99 -28.00 -26.88
C ALA A 430 7.76 -28.12 -25.99
N CYS A 431 7.93 -27.92 -24.67
CA CYS A 431 6.85 -27.94 -23.71
C CYS A 431 6.91 -26.71 -22.80
N TYR A 432 5.79 -26.08 -22.58
CA TYR A 432 5.62 -24.91 -21.73
C TYR A 432 4.83 -25.29 -20.49
N PHE A 433 5.23 -24.75 -19.36
CA PHE A 433 4.59 -25.04 -18.07
C PHE A 433 4.13 -23.75 -17.40
N ARG A 434 3.01 -23.83 -16.66
CA ARG A 434 2.52 -22.76 -15.83
C ARG A 434 1.84 -23.32 -14.57
N LEU A 435 1.80 -22.51 -13.51
CA LEU A 435 0.92 -22.73 -12.38
C LEU A 435 -0.36 -21.91 -12.61
N ARG A 436 -1.51 -22.54 -12.45
CA ARG A 436 -2.81 -21.88 -12.49
C ARG A 436 -3.60 -22.22 -11.24
N LYS A 437 -4.23 -21.23 -10.66
CA LYS A 437 -5.28 -21.45 -9.67
C LYS A 437 -6.59 -21.61 -10.43
N PRO A 438 -7.32 -22.73 -10.27
CA PRO A 438 -8.59 -23.01 -10.96
C PRO A 438 -9.67 -21.97 -10.68
#